data_990b5058b9378d990a20a757e398bb77
#
_entry.id   990b5058b9378d990a20a757e398bb77
#
_cell.length_a   1.000
_cell.length_b   1.000
_cell.length_c   1.000
_cell.angle_alpha   90.00
_cell.angle_beta   90.00
_cell.angle_gamma   90.00
#
_symmetry.space_group_name_H-M   'P 1'
#
loop_
_entity.id
_entity.type
_entity.pdbx_description
1 polymer ?
#
loop_
_entity_poly.entity_id
_entity_poly.type
_entity_poly.pdbx_seq_one_letter_code
_entity_poly.pdbx_strand_id
1 'polypeptide(L)'
;MNLMALGFSGLGLLSTLFGVAVYFAKVKQNRPPVRPFALITALLGGIVLGSTAIFLAVPASVMSVLPIALLSAMPIFMGLLFLWLFSQRHTPIGDIKVRIGDQILPFKVQASDGKTFTAQDLKGKRTLFKFYRGSWCPYC
;
A
#
# COMPACT_ATOMS: atom_id res chain seq x y z
N MET A 1 -30.19 14.81 -15.70
CA MET A 1 -29.11 14.09 -15.03
C MET A 1 -28.97 12.72 -15.69
N ASN A 2 -27.78 12.37 -16.17
CA ASN A 2 -27.58 11.09 -16.86
C ASN A 2 -27.48 9.95 -15.82
N LEU A 3 -28.53 9.13 -15.76
CA LEU A 3 -28.65 8.06 -14.77
C LEU A 3 -27.55 6.99 -14.92
N MET A 4 -27.15 6.72 -16.18
CA MET A 4 -26.03 5.78 -16.44
C MET A 4 -24.70 6.32 -15.90
N ALA A 5 -24.40 7.60 -16.15
CA ALA A 5 -23.18 8.23 -15.64
C ALA A 5 -23.16 8.23 -14.11
N LEU A 6 -24.27 8.48 -13.45
CA LEU A 6 -24.41 8.40 -11.99
C LEU A 6 -24.19 6.95 -11.50
N GLY A 7 -24.76 5.96 -12.19
CA GLY A 7 -24.55 4.54 -11.88
C GLY A 7 -23.07 4.13 -11.97
N PHE A 8 -22.38 4.52 -13.04
CA PHE A 8 -20.95 4.21 -13.20
C PHE A 8 -20.09 4.88 -12.13
N SER A 9 -20.36 6.15 -11.77
CA SER A 9 -19.62 6.83 -10.72
C SER A 9 -19.83 6.18 -9.35
N GLY A 10 -21.07 5.78 -9.03
CA GLY A 10 -21.40 5.05 -7.80
C GLY A 10 -20.72 3.69 -7.72
N LEU A 11 -20.75 2.91 -8.81
CA LEU A 11 -20.06 1.61 -8.88
C LEU A 11 -18.54 1.76 -8.76
N GLY A 12 -17.95 2.78 -9.38
CA GLY A 12 -16.51 3.07 -9.25
C GLY A 12 -16.12 3.39 -7.81
N LEU A 13 -16.92 4.20 -7.12
CA LEU A 13 -16.71 4.51 -5.70
C LEU A 13 -16.83 3.25 -4.82
N LEU A 14 -17.89 2.46 -5.00
CA LEU A 14 -18.11 1.24 -4.24
C LEU A 14 -16.99 0.22 -4.46
N SER A 15 -16.53 0.03 -5.70
CA SER A 15 -15.41 -0.84 -6.02
C SER A 15 -14.13 -0.44 -5.27
N THR A 16 -13.81 0.86 -5.30
CA THR A 16 -12.63 1.40 -4.60
C THR A 16 -12.73 1.20 -3.10
N LEU A 17 -13.85 1.59 -2.48
CA LEU A 17 -14.07 1.45 -1.04
C LEU A 17 -14.02 -0.02 -0.60
N PHE A 18 -14.65 -0.92 -1.38
CA PHE A 18 -14.62 -2.35 -1.10
C PHE A 18 -13.19 -2.91 -1.14
N GLY A 19 -12.42 -2.59 -2.19
CA GLY A 19 -11.03 -3.02 -2.31
C GLY A 19 -10.15 -2.55 -1.15
N VAL A 20 -10.30 -1.28 -0.76
CA VAL A 20 -9.59 -0.69 0.39
C VAL A 20 -10.02 -1.36 1.70
N ALA A 21 -11.32 -1.55 1.93
CA ALA A 21 -11.84 -2.20 3.14
C ALA A 21 -11.32 -3.64 3.28
N VAL A 22 -11.36 -4.44 2.20
CA VAL A 22 -10.84 -5.82 2.20
C VAL A 22 -9.34 -5.84 2.49
N TYR A 23 -8.58 -4.91 1.92
CA TYR A 23 -7.14 -4.81 2.17
C TYR A 23 -6.85 -4.51 3.65
N PHE A 24 -7.48 -3.48 4.21
CA PHE A 24 -7.27 -3.13 5.62
C PHE A 24 -7.78 -4.20 6.59
N ALA A 25 -8.86 -4.91 6.25
CA ALA A 25 -9.32 -6.04 7.05
C ALA A 25 -8.26 -7.15 7.14
N LYS A 26 -7.57 -7.47 6.04
CA LYS A 26 -6.46 -8.43 6.02
C LYS A 26 -5.24 -7.92 6.80
N VAL A 27 -4.92 -6.64 6.69
CA VAL A 27 -3.83 -6.01 7.47
C VAL A 27 -4.13 -6.10 8.96
N LYS A 28 -5.36 -5.78 9.38
CA LYS A 28 -5.80 -5.87 10.79
C LYS A 28 -5.74 -7.30 11.35
N GLN A 29 -5.93 -8.30 10.50
CA GLN A 29 -5.79 -9.73 10.86
C GLN A 29 -4.33 -10.22 10.87
N ASN A 30 -3.34 -9.34 10.75
CA ASN A 30 -1.91 -9.67 10.60
C ASN A 30 -1.61 -10.61 9.43
N ARG A 31 -2.41 -10.56 8.37
CA ARG A 31 -2.25 -11.34 7.13
C ARG A 31 -2.18 -10.42 5.90
N PRO A 32 -1.26 -9.44 5.86
CA PRO A 32 -1.15 -8.55 4.72
C PRO A 32 -0.79 -9.36 3.47
N PRO A 33 -1.50 -9.16 2.35
CA PRO A 33 -1.19 -9.86 1.12
C PRO A 33 0.14 -9.36 0.55
N VAL A 34 1.06 -10.26 0.21
CA VAL A 34 2.34 -9.94 -0.43
C VAL A 34 2.11 -9.21 -1.77
N ARG A 35 1.10 -9.64 -2.50
CA ARG A 35 0.63 -9.00 -3.74
C ARG A 35 -0.87 -8.70 -3.60
N PRO A 36 -1.26 -7.45 -3.40
CA PRO A 36 -2.66 -7.09 -3.17
C PRO A 36 -3.47 -6.99 -4.48
N PHE A 37 -3.54 -8.09 -5.25
CA PHE A 37 -4.25 -8.10 -6.53
C PHE A 37 -5.70 -7.61 -6.43
N ALA A 38 -6.44 -8.07 -5.41
CA ALA A 38 -7.82 -7.65 -5.21
C ALA A 38 -7.96 -6.12 -5.00
N LEU A 39 -7.01 -5.50 -4.30
CA LEU A 39 -6.97 -4.05 -4.17
C LEU A 39 -6.63 -3.38 -5.50
N ILE A 40 -5.61 -3.86 -6.20
CA ILE A 40 -5.18 -3.29 -7.49
C ILE A 40 -6.31 -3.35 -8.51
N THR A 41 -6.98 -4.50 -8.64
CA THR A 41 -8.11 -4.65 -9.58
C THR A 41 -9.29 -3.76 -9.20
N ALA A 42 -9.60 -3.62 -7.91
CA ALA A 42 -10.66 -2.73 -7.44
C ALA A 42 -10.34 -1.24 -7.71
N LEU A 43 -9.07 -0.83 -7.51
CA LEU A 43 -8.64 0.54 -7.80
C LEU A 43 -8.67 0.85 -9.30
N LEU A 44 -8.17 -0.05 -10.15
CA LEU A 44 -8.23 0.09 -11.60
C LEU A 44 -9.69 0.14 -12.09
N GLY A 45 -10.55 -0.74 -11.56
CA GLY A 45 -12.00 -0.71 -11.82
C GLY A 45 -12.62 0.62 -11.43
N GLY A 46 -12.28 1.17 -10.27
CA GLY A 46 -12.73 2.47 -9.81
C GLY A 46 -12.31 3.62 -10.74
N ILE A 47 -11.06 3.63 -11.21
CA ILE A 47 -10.55 4.62 -12.17
C ILE A 47 -11.32 4.53 -13.49
N VAL A 48 -11.45 3.33 -14.06
CA VAL A 48 -12.13 3.12 -15.35
C VAL A 48 -13.59 3.55 -15.27
N LEU A 49 -14.32 3.09 -14.25
CA LEU A 49 -15.74 3.40 -14.08
C LEU A 49 -15.96 4.90 -13.81
N GLY A 50 -15.11 5.52 -12.97
CA GLY A 50 -15.18 6.96 -12.71
C GLY A 50 -14.87 7.79 -13.95
N SER A 51 -13.87 7.43 -14.73
CA SER A 51 -13.52 8.12 -15.98
C SER A 51 -14.64 7.97 -17.04
N THR A 52 -15.20 6.76 -17.17
CA THR A 52 -16.35 6.50 -18.05
C THR A 52 -17.57 7.33 -17.65
N ALA A 53 -17.84 7.47 -16.35
CA ALA A 53 -18.94 8.28 -15.85
C ALA A 53 -18.80 9.75 -16.23
N ILE A 54 -17.59 10.32 -16.10
CA ILE A 54 -17.31 11.71 -16.52
C ILE A 54 -17.49 11.85 -18.02
N PHE A 55 -16.95 10.93 -18.82
CA PHE A 55 -17.07 10.96 -20.28
C PHE A 55 -18.54 10.95 -20.74
N LEU A 56 -19.38 10.11 -20.14
CA LEU A 56 -20.82 10.05 -20.44
C LEU A 56 -21.57 11.28 -19.94
N ALA A 57 -21.06 12.03 -18.98
CA ALA A 57 -21.68 13.21 -18.43
C ALA A 57 -21.37 14.49 -19.22
N VAL A 58 -20.22 14.57 -19.91
CA VAL A 58 -19.73 15.77 -20.62
C VAL A 58 -20.73 16.42 -21.57
N PRO A 59 -21.59 15.68 -22.31
CA PRO A 59 -22.60 16.32 -23.21
C PRO A 59 -23.71 17.10 -22.49
N ALA A 60 -23.79 16.99 -21.15
CA ALA A 60 -24.86 17.60 -20.35
C ALA A 60 -24.46 18.99 -19.81
N SER A 61 -25.43 19.70 -19.21
CA SER A 61 -25.18 21.00 -18.57
C SER A 61 -24.22 20.85 -17.37
N VAL A 62 -23.45 21.91 -17.06
CA VAL A 62 -22.50 21.97 -15.96
C VAL A 62 -23.12 21.54 -14.62
N MET A 63 -24.34 21.95 -14.34
CA MET A 63 -25.10 21.58 -13.13
C MET A 63 -25.35 20.07 -13.00
N SER A 64 -25.43 19.35 -14.12
CA SER A 64 -25.61 17.89 -14.14
C SER A 64 -24.30 17.13 -14.07
N VAL A 65 -23.22 17.73 -14.57
CA VAL A 65 -21.87 17.14 -14.61
C VAL A 65 -21.18 17.22 -13.25
N LEU A 66 -21.36 18.32 -12.52
CA LEU A 66 -20.66 18.61 -11.27
C LEU A 66 -20.80 17.50 -10.21
N PRO A 67 -21.99 16.99 -9.86
CA PRO A 67 -22.12 15.92 -8.87
C PRO A 67 -21.48 14.61 -9.33
N ILE A 68 -21.54 14.28 -10.62
CA ILE A 68 -20.92 13.09 -11.19
C ILE A 68 -19.38 13.23 -11.13
N ALA A 69 -18.84 14.40 -11.48
CA ALA A 69 -17.42 14.67 -11.42
C ALA A 69 -16.88 14.58 -9.97
N LEU A 70 -17.59 15.17 -9.02
CA LEU A 70 -17.21 15.10 -7.59
C LEU A 70 -17.23 13.66 -7.06
N LEU A 71 -18.26 12.88 -7.42
CA LEU A 71 -18.38 11.48 -7.02
C LEU A 71 -17.30 10.59 -7.65
N SER A 72 -16.91 10.89 -8.90
CA SER A 72 -15.87 10.16 -9.63
C SER A 72 -14.45 10.59 -9.24
N ALA A 73 -14.27 11.81 -8.74
CA ALA A 73 -12.95 12.32 -8.34
C ALA A 73 -12.30 11.46 -7.25
N MET A 74 -13.08 10.98 -6.29
CA MET A 74 -12.55 10.17 -5.18
C MET A 74 -11.95 8.83 -5.65
N PRO A 75 -12.65 7.95 -6.41
CA PRO A 75 -12.08 6.71 -6.87
C PRO A 75 -10.89 6.91 -7.82
N ILE A 76 -10.93 7.95 -8.67
CA ILE A 76 -9.82 8.28 -9.57
C ILE A 76 -8.60 8.72 -8.75
N PHE A 77 -8.78 9.68 -7.85
CA PHE A 77 -7.67 10.19 -7.01
C PHE A 77 -7.08 9.09 -6.13
N MET A 78 -7.91 8.34 -5.40
CA MET A 78 -7.45 7.24 -4.55
C MET A 78 -6.77 6.15 -5.35
N GLY A 79 -7.33 5.80 -6.51
CA GLY A 79 -6.73 4.80 -7.41
C GLY A 79 -5.34 5.22 -7.87
N LEU A 80 -5.20 6.43 -8.40
CA LEU A 80 -3.91 6.96 -8.85
C LEU A 80 -2.90 7.10 -7.71
N LEU A 81 -3.33 7.61 -6.54
CA LEU A 81 -2.49 7.75 -5.35
C LEU A 81 -1.94 6.39 -4.89
N PHE A 82 -2.80 5.37 -4.74
CA PHE A 82 -2.36 4.05 -4.30
C PHE A 82 -1.45 3.38 -5.33
N LEU A 83 -1.75 3.49 -6.63
CA LEU A 83 -0.89 2.95 -7.68
C LEU A 83 0.48 3.65 -7.68
N TRP A 84 0.51 4.97 -7.49
CA TRP A 84 1.76 5.71 -7.33
C TRP A 84 2.53 5.27 -6.09
N LEU A 85 1.88 5.13 -4.92
CA LEU A 85 2.52 4.63 -3.71
C LEU A 85 3.07 3.20 -3.90
N PHE A 86 2.36 2.35 -4.65
CA PHE A 86 2.86 1.01 -4.97
C PHE A 86 4.07 1.03 -5.90
N SER A 87 4.19 2.00 -6.80
CA SER A 87 5.36 2.15 -7.66
C SER A 87 6.62 2.55 -6.86
N GLN A 88 6.45 3.20 -5.69
CA GLN A 88 7.53 3.60 -4.80
C GLN A 88 8.08 2.47 -3.91
N ARG A 89 7.62 1.22 -4.10
CA ARG A 89 7.97 0.07 -3.24
C ARG A 89 9.39 -0.47 -3.41
N HIS A 90 10.21 0.14 -4.26
CA HIS A 90 11.62 -0.24 -4.38
C HIS A 90 12.37 0.14 -3.11
N THR A 91 12.64 -0.85 -2.28
CA THR A 91 13.59 -0.69 -1.18
C THR A 91 14.98 -0.69 -1.79
N PRO A 92 15.75 0.41 -1.69
CA PRO A 92 17.14 0.39 -2.14
C PRO A 92 17.88 -0.66 -1.32
N ILE A 93 18.29 -1.73 -1.97
CA ILE A 93 19.18 -2.74 -1.40
C ILE A 93 20.58 -2.20 -1.66
N GLY A 94 21.25 -1.72 -0.60
CA GLY A 94 22.65 -1.36 -0.68
C GLY A 94 23.53 -2.58 -1.03
N ASP A 95 24.83 -2.36 -1.19
CA ASP A 95 25.78 -3.44 -1.45
C ASP A 95 25.72 -4.49 -0.34
N ILE A 96 25.41 -5.71 -0.70
CA ILE A 96 25.40 -6.84 0.23
C ILE A 96 26.85 -7.19 0.55
N LYS A 97 27.30 -6.81 1.73
CA LYS A 97 28.69 -7.00 2.19
C LYS A 97 28.93 -8.36 2.85
N VAL A 98 27.88 -9.14 3.11
CA VAL A 98 27.98 -10.43 3.81
C VAL A 98 27.29 -11.50 2.97
N ARG A 99 27.99 -12.64 2.77
CA ARG A 99 27.47 -13.83 2.09
C ARG A 99 27.22 -14.95 3.08
N ILE A 100 26.48 -15.96 2.66
CA ILE A 100 26.29 -17.18 3.47
C ILE A 100 27.65 -17.85 3.69
N GLY A 101 28.00 -18.11 4.95
CA GLY A 101 29.29 -18.65 5.33
C GLY A 101 30.32 -17.61 5.79
N ASP A 102 30.09 -16.34 5.54
CA ASP A 102 30.98 -15.27 6.01
C ASP A 102 30.84 -15.05 7.53
N GLN A 103 31.90 -14.51 8.11
CA GLN A 103 31.82 -14.04 9.48
C GLN A 103 30.94 -12.81 9.58
N ILE A 104 30.19 -12.70 10.69
CA ILE A 104 29.39 -11.52 10.98
C ILE A 104 30.29 -10.28 11.04
N LEU A 105 29.86 -9.20 10.38
CA LEU A 105 30.59 -7.93 10.44
C LEU A 105 30.63 -7.40 11.89
N PRO A 106 31.75 -6.78 12.28
CA PRO A 106 31.86 -6.19 13.60
C PRO A 106 30.82 -5.09 13.78
N PHE A 107 30.08 -5.14 14.88
CA PHE A 107 29.13 -4.10 15.27
C PHE A 107 29.22 -3.84 16.76
N LYS A 108 28.79 -2.65 17.16
CA LYS A 108 28.64 -2.22 18.55
C LYS A 108 27.32 -1.48 18.67
N VAL A 109 26.43 -1.97 19.51
CA VAL A 109 25.12 -1.39 19.75
C VAL A 109 24.85 -1.27 21.25
N GLN A 110 24.01 -0.33 21.63
CA GLN A 110 23.53 -0.21 23.00
C GLN A 110 22.24 -1.04 23.15
N ALA A 111 22.20 -1.95 24.07
CA ALA A 111 21.02 -2.72 24.41
C ALA A 111 20.02 -1.87 25.21
N SER A 112 18.78 -2.30 25.31
CA SER A 112 17.71 -1.59 26.03
C SER A 112 17.98 -1.43 27.54
N ASP A 113 18.83 -2.27 28.10
CA ASP A 113 19.33 -2.19 29.50
C ASP A 113 20.52 -1.24 29.66
N GLY A 114 20.92 -0.52 28.62
CA GLY A 114 22.06 0.41 28.61
C GLY A 114 23.42 -0.25 28.42
N LYS A 115 23.52 -1.58 28.39
CA LYS A 115 24.78 -2.28 28.18
C LYS A 115 25.20 -2.24 26.72
N THR A 116 26.50 -2.21 26.49
CA THR A 116 27.06 -2.34 25.14
C THR A 116 27.05 -3.81 24.75
N PHE A 117 26.50 -4.08 23.53
CA PHE A 117 26.47 -5.40 22.92
C PHE A 117 27.26 -5.38 21.61
N THR A 118 28.09 -6.40 21.42
CA THR A 118 29.04 -6.49 20.29
C THR A 118 28.92 -7.83 19.56
N ALA A 119 29.48 -7.91 18.35
CA ALA A 119 29.58 -9.18 17.63
C ALA A 119 30.33 -10.28 18.40
N GLN A 120 31.23 -9.92 19.32
CA GLN A 120 31.97 -10.86 20.13
C GLN A 120 31.07 -11.65 21.10
N ASP A 121 30.01 -11.01 21.61
CA ASP A 121 29.07 -11.62 22.56
C ASP A 121 28.24 -12.75 21.95
N LEU A 122 28.29 -12.87 20.62
CA LEU A 122 27.59 -13.89 19.83
C LEU A 122 28.44 -15.12 19.54
N LYS A 123 29.74 -15.08 19.78
CA LYS A 123 30.65 -16.22 19.47
C LYS A 123 30.17 -17.49 20.17
N GLY A 124 30.06 -18.59 19.41
CA GLY A 124 29.63 -19.88 19.91
C GLY A 124 28.13 -20.02 20.19
N LYS A 125 27.31 -18.98 19.90
CA LYS A 125 25.86 -19.01 20.12
C LYS A 125 25.12 -19.04 18.81
N ARG A 126 24.02 -19.81 18.74
CA ARG A 126 23.05 -19.71 17.63
C ARG A 126 22.20 -18.46 17.85
N THR A 127 22.27 -17.50 16.93
CA THR A 127 21.61 -16.21 17.08
C THR A 127 20.75 -15.92 15.83
N LEU A 128 19.50 -15.53 16.05
CA LEU A 128 18.62 -15.04 15.01
C LEU A 128 18.50 -13.52 15.13
N PHE A 129 18.89 -12.80 14.07
CA PHE A 129 18.68 -11.35 13.98
C PHE A 129 17.33 -11.05 13.33
N LYS A 130 16.52 -10.28 14.02
CA LYS A 130 15.28 -9.73 13.47
C LYS A 130 15.37 -8.21 13.45
N PHE A 131 15.35 -7.65 12.24
CA PHE A 131 15.31 -6.20 12.05
C PHE A 131 13.86 -5.76 11.82
N TYR A 132 13.45 -4.69 12.50
CA TYR A 132 12.12 -4.10 12.35
C TYR A 132 12.19 -2.59 12.53
N ARG A 133 11.25 -1.88 11.93
CA ARG A 133 11.23 -0.40 11.98
C ARG A 133 10.76 0.13 13.33
N GLY A 134 9.92 -0.63 14.04
CA GLY A 134 9.35 -0.26 15.33
C GLY A 134 8.12 -1.11 15.65
N SER A 135 7.67 -1.07 16.89
CA SER A 135 6.51 -1.84 17.39
C SER A 135 5.19 -1.51 16.64
N TRP A 136 5.14 -0.35 16.00
CA TRP A 136 4.00 0.13 15.22
C TRP A 136 3.94 -0.45 13.79
N CYS A 137 4.98 -1.18 13.34
CA CYS A 137 5.04 -1.68 11.97
C CYS A 137 4.33 -3.03 11.82
N PRO A 138 3.13 -3.10 11.20
CA PRO A 138 2.37 -4.35 11.08
C PRO A 138 3.03 -5.35 10.11
N TYR A 139 4.02 -4.92 9.34
CA TYR A 139 4.73 -5.74 8.34
C TYR A 139 6.10 -6.24 8.83
N CYS A 140 6.46 -5.88 10.04
CA CYS A 140 7.70 -6.32 10.67
C CYS A 140 7.48 -7.50 11.59
#